data_9ba7cfc0fe4a243d0c8d66c1acc5da61
#
_entry.id   9ba7cfc0fe4a243d0c8d66c1acc5da61
#
_cell.length_a   1.000
_cell.length_b   1.000
_cell.length_c   1.000
_cell.angle_alpha   90.00
_cell.angle_beta   90.00
_cell.angle_gamma   90.00
#
_symmetry.space_group_name_H-M   'P 1'
#
loop_
_entity.id
_entity.type
_entity.pdbx_description
1 polymer ?
#
loop_
_entity_poly.entity_id
_entity_poly.type
_entity_poly.pdbx_seq_one_letter_code
_entity_poly.pdbx_strand_id
1 'polypeptide(L)'
;MYFKFKTFNVGVGDCITLLLKNKEKEMHIMVDCGNYTPEVNDYVENEFHNHIDYLIVTHIDNDHINGLIEMLSSKSDLAIKHILYNCYQRTSDELQKWDEKMLANVKRIYGRLPIVVDMLEGKIDAKASKTLAELILTNDNWKKAWHREYITADIPTIDLEDGMGRVIFLSPTKEALDVLDKNYRLLFWKTLYKPKKLDYDKEETIYEALMRIMEQEDYEVPNEISVSSKVLDENALRSCADESLNVLSPVNEASIAFVWEHNEHKILFMGDANPQQVAEKLADVYKEYPKPILFDAIKVSHHGSAHSISKELVSIADSEHYFVTGGASVRPSYQALARILMAPLTKGMPYREIRYNRGNDVLNSLDNQESLKKKFHYSIVGNKNEYEVSY
;
A
#
# COMPACT_ATOMS: atom_id res chain seq x y z
N MET A 1 -20.87 -7.04 16.70
CA MET A 1 -20.02 -6.40 15.66
C MET A 1 -19.86 -7.35 14.49
N TYR A 2 -19.78 -6.83 13.27
CA TYR A 2 -19.42 -7.59 12.06
C TYR A 2 -18.36 -6.83 11.33
N PHE A 3 -17.40 -7.52 10.72
CA PHE A 3 -16.51 -6.94 9.75
C PHE A 3 -16.33 -7.86 8.53
N LYS A 4 -16.09 -7.23 7.38
CA LYS A 4 -15.74 -7.90 6.12
C LYS A 4 -14.52 -7.23 5.51
N PHE A 5 -13.42 -7.94 5.49
CA PHE A 5 -12.21 -7.59 4.75
C PHE A 5 -12.31 -8.20 3.35
N LYS A 6 -12.09 -7.39 2.32
CA LYS A 6 -12.11 -7.85 0.93
C LYS A 6 -10.97 -7.24 0.13
N THR A 7 -10.33 -8.05 -0.69
CA THR A 7 -9.34 -7.64 -1.68
C THR A 7 -9.93 -7.79 -3.08
N PHE A 8 -9.55 -6.92 -4.02
CA PHE A 8 -10.01 -6.97 -5.40
C PHE A 8 -8.89 -7.36 -6.35
N ASN A 9 -9.22 -8.09 -7.41
CA ASN A 9 -8.27 -8.33 -8.48
C ASN A 9 -8.24 -7.10 -9.41
N VAL A 10 -7.32 -6.21 -9.14
CA VAL A 10 -7.08 -4.99 -9.92
C VAL A 10 -5.83 -5.09 -10.81
N GLY A 11 -5.39 -6.30 -11.11
CA GLY A 11 -4.17 -6.54 -11.89
C GLY A 11 -2.93 -6.56 -11.04
N VAL A 12 -2.00 -5.62 -11.24
CA VAL A 12 -0.69 -5.62 -10.53
C VAL A 12 -0.81 -5.09 -9.10
N GLY A 13 -1.74 -4.16 -8.87
CA GLY A 13 -1.79 -3.35 -7.66
C GLY A 13 -2.74 -3.82 -6.58
N ASP A 14 -2.93 -2.94 -5.61
CA ASP A 14 -3.81 -3.14 -4.46
C ASP A 14 -5.14 -2.40 -4.62
N CYS A 15 -6.21 -3.04 -4.16
CA CYS A 15 -7.48 -2.42 -3.84
C CYS A 15 -8.14 -3.26 -2.75
N ILE A 16 -8.35 -2.66 -1.59
CA ILE A 16 -8.82 -3.38 -0.40
C ILE A 16 -9.95 -2.58 0.24
N THR A 17 -10.95 -3.28 0.77
CA THR A 17 -12.01 -2.67 1.55
C THR A 17 -12.17 -3.37 2.89
N LEU A 18 -12.56 -2.59 3.90
CA LEU A 18 -13.01 -3.09 5.19
C LEU A 18 -14.38 -2.46 5.49
N LEU A 19 -15.40 -3.30 5.46
CA LEU A 19 -16.75 -2.96 5.87
C LEU A 19 -16.93 -3.35 7.34
N LEU A 20 -17.31 -2.38 8.15
CA LEU A 20 -17.59 -2.58 9.58
C LEU A 20 -19.06 -2.31 9.84
N LYS A 21 -19.71 -3.17 10.64
CA LYS A 21 -21.12 -3.00 11.05
C LYS A 21 -21.26 -3.19 12.55
N ASN A 22 -21.89 -2.22 13.20
CA ASN A 22 -22.22 -2.28 14.61
C ASN A 22 -23.68 -1.84 14.82
N LYS A 23 -24.57 -2.78 15.12
CA LYS A 23 -26.03 -2.58 15.15
C LYS A 23 -26.53 -2.07 13.78
N GLU A 24 -27.05 -0.82 13.76
CA GLU A 24 -27.57 -0.19 12.54
C GLU A 24 -26.56 0.75 11.86
N LYS A 25 -25.33 0.81 12.38
CA LYS A 25 -24.26 1.66 11.85
C LYS A 25 -23.31 0.86 10.99
N GLU A 26 -22.93 1.47 9.87
CA GLU A 26 -21.93 0.92 8.96
C GLU A 26 -20.80 1.93 8.79
N MET A 27 -19.59 1.44 8.56
CA MET A 27 -18.42 2.24 8.23
C MET A 27 -17.65 1.58 7.10
N HIS A 28 -17.27 2.38 6.14
CA HIS A 28 -16.65 1.96 4.89
C HIS A 28 -15.22 2.50 4.83
N ILE A 29 -14.26 1.59 4.89
CA ILE A 29 -12.82 1.92 4.75
C ILE A 29 -12.33 1.36 3.43
N MET A 30 -11.70 2.19 2.62
CA MET A 30 -11.04 1.80 1.38
C MET A 30 -9.55 2.07 1.49
N VAL A 31 -8.75 1.09 1.11
CA VAL A 31 -7.28 1.18 1.12
C VAL A 31 -6.77 0.95 -0.29
N ASP A 32 -6.20 1.97 -0.89
CA ASP A 32 -5.69 2.00 -2.26
C ASP A 32 -6.75 1.64 -3.33
N CYS A 33 -6.43 1.87 -4.58
CA CYS A 33 -7.07 1.30 -5.75
C CYS A 33 -6.13 1.46 -6.96
N GLY A 34 -5.41 0.39 -7.31
CA GLY A 34 -4.46 0.41 -8.42
C GLY A 34 -5.15 0.44 -9.79
N ASN A 35 -6.36 -0.11 -9.89
CA ASN A 35 -7.16 -0.05 -11.12
C ASN A 35 -8.66 -0.05 -10.78
N TYR A 36 -9.43 0.84 -11.40
CA TYR A 36 -10.86 0.98 -11.18
C TYR A 36 -11.65 0.03 -12.08
N THR A 37 -11.80 -1.20 -11.63
CA THR A 37 -12.52 -2.25 -12.36
C THR A 37 -14.02 -2.15 -12.16
N PRO A 38 -14.84 -2.76 -13.05
CA PRO A 38 -16.29 -2.86 -12.85
C PRO A 38 -16.67 -3.47 -11.49
N GLU A 39 -15.92 -4.48 -11.01
CA GLU A 39 -16.17 -5.10 -9.69
C GLU A 39 -15.98 -4.08 -8.54
N VAL A 40 -14.93 -3.26 -8.61
CA VAL A 40 -14.69 -2.19 -7.62
C VAL A 40 -15.80 -1.15 -7.69
N ASN A 41 -16.19 -0.72 -8.91
CA ASN A 41 -17.29 0.23 -9.10
C ASN A 41 -18.58 -0.29 -8.49
N ASP A 42 -18.98 -1.52 -8.84
CA ASP A 42 -20.21 -2.14 -8.34
C ASP A 42 -20.22 -2.26 -6.82
N TYR A 43 -19.05 -2.56 -6.22
CA TYR A 43 -18.92 -2.66 -4.77
C TYR A 43 -19.07 -1.28 -4.10
N VAL A 44 -18.43 -0.25 -4.63
CA VAL A 44 -18.54 1.14 -4.13
C VAL A 44 -19.98 1.65 -4.26
N GLU A 45 -20.69 1.31 -5.33
CA GLU A 45 -22.09 1.72 -5.51
C GLU A 45 -23.05 0.95 -4.62
N ASN A 46 -22.95 -0.37 -4.57
CA ASN A 46 -23.96 -1.23 -3.95
C ASN A 46 -23.70 -1.55 -2.49
N GLU A 47 -22.42 -1.77 -2.10
CA GLU A 47 -22.07 -2.09 -0.71
C GLU A 47 -21.67 -0.84 0.08
N PHE A 48 -20.99 0.11 -0.55
CA PHE A 48 -20.56 1.36 0.08
C PHE A 48 -21.52 2.53 -0.17
N HIS A 49 -22.55 2.34 -1.00
CA HIS A 49 -23.57 3.36 -1.30
C HIS A 49 -23.00 4.70 -1.74
N ASN A 50 -21.89 4.68 -2.51
CA ASN A 50 -21.09 5.84 -2.90
C ASN A 50 -20.63 6.69 -1.69
N HIS A 51 -20.33 6.06 -0.56
CA HIS A 51 -19.82 6.70 0.64
C HIS A 51 -18.61 5.95 1.17
N ILE A 52 -17.51 6.68 1.41
CA ILE A 52 -16.28 6.17 2.03
C ILE A 52 -16.02 6.99 3.29
N ASP A 53 -16.01 6.34 4.46
CA ASP A 53 -15.68 7.03 5.72
C ASP A 53 -14.18 7.33 5.78
N TYR A 54 -13.34 6.34 5.44
CA TYR A 54 -11.89 6.51 5.39
C TYR A 54 -11.34 5.99 4.08
N LEU A 55 -10.76 6.89 3.29
CA LEU A 55 -9.89 6.55 2.16
C LEU A 55 -8.44 6.63 2.64
N ILE A 56 -7.76 5.49 2.70
CA ILE A 56 -6.34 5.41 3.08
C ILE A 56 -5.54 5.12 1.83
N VAL A 57 -4.64 6.03 1.48
CA VAL A 57 -3.71 5.88 0.36
C VAL A 57 -2.35 5.57 0.95
N THR A 58 -1.87 4.34 0.77
CA THR A 58 -0.65 3.88 1.45
C THR A 58 0.58 4.62 0.96
N HIS A 59 0.71 4.81 -0.35
CA HIS A 59 1.79 5.56 -1.00
C HIS A 59 1.43 5.90 -2.45
N ILE A 60 2.33 6.57 -3.16
CA ILE A 60 2.05 7.21 -4.46
C ILE A 60 2.29 6.33 -5.69
N ASP A 61 2.61 5.05 -5.54
CA ASP A 61 2.86 4.18 -6.69
C ASP A 61 1.63 3.97 -7.56
N ASN A 62 1.86 3.84 -8.85
CA ASN A 62 0.81 3.77 -9.85
C ASN A 62 -0.18 2.63 -9.62
N ASP A 63 0.31 1.49 -9.16
CA ASP A 63 -0.48 0.30 -8.87
C ASP A 63 -1.25 0.38 -7.53
N HIS A 64 -1.14 1.50 -6.82
CA HIS A 64 -1.95 1.85 -5.65
C HIS A 64 -2.92 3.01 -5.91
N ILE A 65 -2.60 3.97 -6.79
CA ILE A 65 -3.40 5.20 -6.92
C ILE A 65 -4.08 5.40 -8.28
N ASN A 66 -3.69 4.72 -9.36
CA ASN A 66 -4.28 4.97 -10.68
C ASN A 66 -5.80 4.75 -10.73
N GLY A 67 -6.30 3.72 -10.07
CA GLY A 67 -7.73 3.45 -9.97
C GLY A 67 -8.46 4.50 -9.12
N LEU A 68 -7.81 5.05 -8.08
CA LEU A 68 -8.37 6.18 -7.33
C LEU A 68 -8.50 7.43 -8.21
N ILE A 69 -7.49 7.71 -9.03
CA ILE A 69 -7.55 8.84 -9.99
C ILE A 69 -8.71 8.66 -10.97
N GLU A 70 -8.90 7.45 -11.49
CA GLU A 70 -10.01 7.13 -12.38
C GLU A 70 -11.36 7.24 -11.68
N MET A 71 -11.49 6.64 -10.50
CA MET A 71 -12.70 6.69 -9.67
C MET A 71 -13.10 8.12 -9.34
N LEU A 72 -12.19 8.92 -8.79
CA LEU A 72 -12.47 10.30 -8.40
C LEU A 72 -12.69 11.22 -9.62
N SER A 73 -12.10 10.91 -10.76
CA SER A 73 -12.38 11.64 -12.01
C SER A 73 -13.78 11.36 -12.56
N SER A 74 -14.29 10.14 -12.36
CA SER A 74 -15.60 9.71 -12.86
C SER A 74 -16.75 9.96 -11.88
N LYS A 75 -16.47 10.00 -10.57
CA LYS A 75 -17.46 10.14 -9.49
C LYS A 75 -17.17 11.40 -8.64
N SER A 76 -17.37 12.58 -9.21
CA SER A 76 -17.12 13.85 -8.51
C SER A 76 -18.02 14.11 -7.30
N ASP A 77 -19.11 13.36 -7.17
CA ASP A 77 -20.08 13.39 -6.07
C ASP A 77 -19.86 12.31 -5.01
N LEU A 78 -18.84 11.44 -5.18
CA LEU A 78 -18.48 10.43 -4.20
C LEU A 78 -18.23 11.10 -2.83
N ALA A 79 -18.99 10.68 -1.82
CA ALA A 79 -18.83 11.19 -0.47
C ALA A 79 -17.61 10.52 0.20
N ILE A 80 -16.61 11.31 0.58
CA ILE A 80 -15.46 10.83 1.34
C ILE A 80 -15.34 11.70 2.60
N LYS A 81 -15.35 11.06 3.78
CA LYS A 81 -15.33 11.76 5.06
C LYS A 81 -13.92 12.07 5.54
N HIS A 82 -12.98 11.14 5.37
CA HIS A 82 -11.58 11.30 5.74
C HIS A 82 -10.67 10.72 4.64
N ILE A 83 -9.67 11.49 4.23
CA ILE A 83 -8.60 11.05 3.31
C ILE A 83 -7.29 11.07 4.07
N LEU A 84 -6.67 9.90 4.22
CA LEU A 84 -5.36 9.70 4.83
C LEU A 84 -4.36 9.41 3.71
N TYR A 85 -3.61 10.43 3.30
CA TYR A 85 -2.68 10.36 2.18
C TYR A 85 -1.46 11.24 2.44
N ASN A 86 -0.29 10.62 2.51
CA ASN A 86 0.98 11.33 2.62
C ASN A 86 1.39 11.87 1.24
N CYS A 87 1.13 13.15 1.02
CA CYS A 87 1.69 13.89 -0.08
C CYS A 87 2.70 14.91 0.46
N TYR A 88 3.35 15.68 -0.42
CA TYR A 88 4.34 16.65 0.00
C TYR A 88 3.77 17.69 0.97
N GLN A 89 4.37 17.80 2.15
CA GLN A 89 4.00 18.81 3.13
C GLN A 89 5.11 19.84 3.27
N ARG A 90 4.70 21.10 3.24
CA ARG A 90 5.66 22.21 3.37
C ARG A 90 5.76 22.73 4.77
N THR A 91 6.96 23.12 5.13
CA THR A 91 7.17 24.13 6.16
C THR A 91 6.89 25.51 5.55
N SER A 92 6.21 26.38 6.28
CA SER A 92 5.66 27.69 5.86
C SER A 92 6.63 28.66 5.17
N ASP A 93 7.92 28.37 5.15
CA ASP A 93 8.98 29.31 4.70
C ASP A 93 9.49 29.09 3.26
N GLU A 94 8.98 28.06 2.53
CA GLU A 94 9.53 27.64 1.23
C GLU A 94 8.55 27.74 0.06
N LEU A 95 7.70 28.72 0.03
CA LEU A 95 6.82 29.00 -1.10
C LEU A 95 7.60 29.54 -2.31
N GLN A 96 7.73 28.72 -3.35
CA GLN A 96 8.42 29.10 -4.58
C GLN A 96 7.49 29.05 -5.81
N LYS A 97 7.55 30.04 -6.70
CA LYS A 97 6.76 30.09 -7.93
C LYS A 97 7.51 29.53 -9.14
N TRP A 98 6.83 28.77 -9.99
CA TRP A 98 7.35 28.32 -11.27
C TRP A 98 7.47 29.49 -12.25
N ASP A 99 8.59 29.55 -12.98
CA ASP A 99 8.79 30.48 -14.07
C ASP A 99 8.98 29.73 -15.42
N GLU A 100 8.92 30.49 -16.56
CA GLU A 100 9.05 29.92 -17.90
C GLU A 100 10.35 29.13 -18.12
N LYS A 101 11.42 29.48 -17.43
CA LYS A 101 12.73 28.82 -17.55
C LYS A 101 12.72 27.47 -16.83
N MET A 102 12.03 27.39 -15.70
CA MET A 102 11.80 26.14 -14.98
C MET A 102 10.97 25.18 -15.83
N LEU A 103 9.88 25.68 -16.42
CA LEU A 103 9.04 24.90 -17.33
C LEU A 103 9.83 24.39 -18.55
N ALA A 104 10.68 25.22 -19.15
CA ALA A 104 11.53 24.83 -20.26
C ALA A 104 12.57 23.76 -19.87
N ASN A 105 13.12 23.80 -18.66
CA ASN A 105 14.04 22.80 -18.17
C ASN A 105 13.33 21.46 -17.86
N VAL A 106 12.16 21.50 -17.26
CA VAL A 106 11.33 20.31 -17.05
C VAL A 106 11.00 19.65 -18.39
N LYS A 107 10.56 20.42 -19.38
CA LYS A 107 10.33 19.93 -20.73
C LYS A 107 11.55 19.26 -21.35
N ARG A 108 12.74 19.83 -21.18
CA ARG A 108 13.98 19.31 -21.75
C ARG A 108 14.38 17.96 -21.12
N ILE A 109 14.20 17.82 -19.81
CA ILE A 109 14.63 16.64 -19.04
C ILE A 109 13.58 15.53 -19.15
N TYR A 110 12.32 15.90 -19.03
CA TYR A 110 11.18 14.97 -19.07
C TYR A 110 10.39 15.04 -20.39
N GLY A 111 10.95 15.60 -21.45
CA GLY A 111 10.29 15.76 -22.77
C GLY A 111 9.87 14.44 -23.45
N ARG A 112 10.20 13.29 -22.85
CA ARG A 112 9.65 11.96 -23.17
C ARG A 112 8.45 11.58 -22.30
N LEU A 113 8.09 12.40 -21.32
CA LEU A 113 7.00 12.18 -20.38
C LEU A 113 5.94 13.26 -20.59
N PRO A 114 5.00 13.07 -21.53
CA PRO A 114 3.99 14.07 -21.91
C PRO A 114 3.22 14.60 -20.69
N ILE A 115 2.93 13.75 -19.72
CA ILE A 115 2.10 14.04 -18.55
C ILE A 115 2.61 15.24 -17.74
N VAL A 116 3.90 15.28 -17.38
CA VAL A 116 4.44 16.37 -16.53
C VAL A 116 4.51 17.68 -17.28
N VAL A 117 4.89 17.63 -18.58
CA VAL A 117 4.99 18.83 -19.42
C VAL A 117 3.63 19.46 -19.60
N ASP A 118 2.66 18.68 -19.92
CA ASP A 118 1.30 19.13 -20.18
C ASP A 118 0.63 19.68 -18.92
N MET A 119 0.84 19.06 -17.74
CA MET A 119 0.40 19.59 -16.44
C MET A 119 0.96 20.97 -16.16
N LEU A 120 2.26 21.17 -16.45
CA LEU A 120 2.93 22.44 -16.19
C LEU A 120 2.53 23.54 -17.21
N GLU A 121 2.01 23.19 -18.37
CA GLU A 121 1.55 24.12 -19.40
C GLU A 121 0.06 24.45 -19.36
N GLY A 122 -0.73 23.71 -18.58
CA GLY A 122 -2.19 23.86 -18.56
C GLY A 122 -2.87 23.54 -19.89
N LYS A 123 -2.23 22.73 -20.74
CA LYS A 123 -2.67 22.42 -22.12
C LYS A 123 -3.38 21.08 -22.26
N ILE A 124 -3.67 20.37 -21.16
CA ILE A 124 -4.13 19.00 -21.23
C ILE A 124 -5.63 18.90 -21.31
N ASP A 125 -6.05 18.00 -22.22
CA ASP A 125 -7.34 17.38 -22.20
C ASP A 125 -7.48 16.59 -20.87
N ALA A 126 -8.44 16.99 -20.06
CA ALA A 126 -8.52 16.79 -18.61
C ALA A 126 -8.55 15.32 -18.09
N LYS A 127 -8.45 14.32 -18.95
CA LYS A 127 -8.57 12.90 -18.57
C LYS A 127 -7.24 12.13 -18.38
N ALA A 128 -6.16 12.57 -19.01
CA ALA A 128 -4.97 11.73 -19.16
C ALA A 128 -3.82 12.04 -18.19
N SER A 129 -3.92 13.06 -17.34
CA SER A 129 -2.77 13.55 -16.57
C SER A 129 -3.09 14.16 -15.20
N LYS A 130 -4.30 13.95 -14.68
CA LYS A 130 -4.61 14.40 -13.32
C LYS A 130 -3.85 13.55 -12.32
N THR A 131 -3.30 14.21 -11.30
CA THR A 131 -2.80 13.52 -10.11
C THR A 131 -3.92 13.34 -9.09
N LEU A 132 -3.75 12.42 -8.15
CA LEU A 132 -4.69 12.23 -7.05
C LEU A 132 -4.76 13.50 -6.19
N ALA A 133 -3.61 14.11 -5.89
CA ALA A 133 -3.53 15.37 -5.16
C ALA A 133 -4.32 16.50 -5.83
N GLU A 134 -4.21 16.65 -7.16
CA GLU A 134 -4.98 17.65 -7.91
C GLU A 134 -6.49 17.42 -7.81
N LEU A 135 -6.94 16.17 -7.95
CA LEU A 135 -8.35 15.83 -7.83
C LEU A 135 -8.89 16.15 -6.44
N ILE A 136 -8.15 15.80 -5.39
CA ILE A 136 -8.53 16.12 -4.02
C ILE A 136 -8.59 17.63 -3.80
N LEU A 137 -7.59 18.37 -4.27
CA LEU A 137 -7.49 19.83 -4.08
C LEU A 137 -8.55 20.62 -4.85
N THR A 138 -9.01 20.12 -5.99
CA THR A 138 -10.03 20.78 -6.82
C THR A 138 -11.46 20.52 -6.40
N ASN A 139 -11.69 19.52 -5.53
CA ASN A 139 -13.01 19.23 -4.96
C ASN A 139 -13.06 19.74 -3.51
N ASP A 140 -13.91 20.71 -3.22
CA ASP A 140 -14.01 21.36 -1.91
C ASP A 140 -14.30 20.39 -0.76
N ASN A 141 -15.08 19.34 -0.99
CA ASN A 141 -15.41 18.33 0.02
C ASN A 141 -14.21 17.44 0.31
N TRP A 142 -13.54 16.93 -0.72
CA TRP A 142 -12.36 16.08 -0.56
C TRP A 142 -11.18 16.87 0.01
N LYS A 143 -10.99 18.14 -0.40
CA LYS A 143 -9.98 19.03 0.18
C LYS A 143 -10.15 19.22 1.69
N LYS A 144 -11.39 19.33 2.16
CA LYS A 144 -11.69 19.40 3.60
C LYS A 144 -11.52 18.06 4.31
N ALA A 145 -11.80 16.96 3.61
CA ALA A 145 -11.64 15.60 4.13
C ALA A 145 -10.17 15.18 4.23
N TRP A 146 -9.28 15.80 3.47
CA TRP A 146 -7.87 15.43 3.43
C TRP A 146 -7.14 15.85 4.70
N HIS A 147 -6.61 14.84 5.43
CA HIS A 147 -5.74 15.05 6.57
C HIS A 147 -4.39 15.56 6.10
N ARG A 148 -4.09 16.82 6.43
CA ARG A 148 -2.93 17.53 5.88
C ARG A 148 -1.62 17.29 6.63
N GLU A 149 -1.68 16.71 7.83
CA GLU A 149 -0.50 16.33 8.60
C GLU A 149 -0.01 14.95 8.15
N TYR A 150 1.28 14.70 8.24
CA TYR A 150 1.83 13.40 7.91
C TYR A 150 1.27 12.30 8.81
N ILE A 151 0.79 11.25 8.16
CA ILE A 151 0.46 9.98 8.80
C ILE A 151 1.78 9.23 9.01
N THR A 152 2.17 9.06 10.26
CA THR A 152 3.39 8.33 10.65
C THR A 152 3.09 7.33 11.75
N ALA A 153 4.05 6.45 12.03
CA ALA A 153 3.96 5.50 13.13
C ALA A 153 3.79 6.18 14.53
N ASP A 154 4.08 7.47 14.63
CA ASP A 154 4.08 8.21 15.90
C ASP A 154 2.83 9.06 16.14
N ILE A 155 1.92 9.13 15.16
CA ILE A 155 0.65 9.83 15.38
C ILE A 155 -0.22 9.03 16.37
N PRO A 156 -1.11 9.72 17.12
CA PRO A 156 -2.06 9.04 18.00
C PRO A 156 -2.93 8.04 17.24
N THR A 157 -3.29 6.97 17.92
CA THR A 157 -4.29 6.02 17.44
C THR A 157 -5.59 6.77 17.10
N ILE A 158 -6.21 6.41 15.97
CA ILE A 158 -7.51 6.93 15.58
C ILE A 158 -8.59 5.99 16.10
N ASP A 159 -9.36 6.44 17.08
CA ASP A 159 -10.57 5.74 17.51
C ASP A 159 -11.69 5.98 16.48
N LEU A 160 -12.21 4.89 15.90
CA LEU A 160 -13.28 4.96 14.93
C LEU A 160 -14.62 5.24 15.60
N GLU A 161 -15.46 6.04 14.93
CA GLU A 161 -16.77 6.39 15.45
C GLU A 161 -17.67 5.16 15.68
N ASP A 162 -18.73 5.33 16.46
CA ASP A 162 -19.75 4.31 16.74
C ASP A 162 -19.19 3.00 17.33
N GLY A 163 -17.99 3.05 17.94
CA GLY A 163 -17.35 1.86 18.53
C GLY A 163 -16.89 0.85 17.48
N MET A 164 -16.52 1.31 16.29
CA MET A 164 -16.05 0.46 15.18
C MET A 164 -14.59 0.03 15.31
N GLY A 165 -13.98 0.20 16.49
CA GLY A 165 -12.59 -0.14 16.76
C GLY A 165 -11.66 1.04 16.61
N ARG A 166 -10.39 0.76 16.35
CA ARG A 166 -9.36 1.79 16.22
C ARG A 166 -8.33 1.44 15.16
N VAL A 167 -7.65 2.46 14.64
CA VAL A 167 -6.55 2.33 13.67
C VAL A 167 -5.24 2.76 14.33
N ILE A 168 -4.26 1.89 14.31
CA ILE A 168 -2.92 2.10 14.86
C ILE A 168 -1.92 2.08 13.73
N PHE A 169 -1.22 3.19 13.50
CA PHE A 169 -0.22 3.28 12.42
C PHE A 169 1.12 2.70 12.85
N LEU A 170 1.75 1.96 11.94
CA LEU A 170 3.00 1.25 12.16
C LEU A 170 4.14 1.79 11.30
N SER A 171 3.82 2.43 10.19
CA SER A 171 4.73 3.13 9.27
C SER A 171 3.97 4.23 8.52
N PRO A 172 4.69 5.12 7.82
CA PRO A 172 6.15 5.29 7.83
C PRO A 172 6.67 5.94 9.12
N THR A 173 7.99 5.94 9.29
CA THR A 173 8.61 6.83 10.26
C THR A 173 8.71 8.25 9.68
N LYS A 174 8.89 9.25 10.56
CA LYS A 174 9.12 10.61 10.10
C LYS A 174 10.40 10.72 9.27
N GLU A 175 11.45 9.99 9.65
CA GLU A 175 12.72 9.94 8.94
C GLU A 175 12.56 9.42 7.50
N ALA A 176 11.73 8.41 7.27
CA ALA A 176 11.45 7.90 5.92
C ALA A 176 10.81 8.99 5.05
N LEU A 177 9.84 9.73 5.58
CA LEU A 177 9.23 10.87 4.88
C LEU A 177 10.23 12.01 4.64
N ASP A 178 11.08 12.32 5.61
CA ASP A 178 12.13 13.34 5.46
C ASP A 178 13.16 12.95 4.37
N VAL A 179 13.46 11.65 4.22
CA VAL A 179 14.32 11.13 3.13
C VAL A 179 13.61 11.28 1.78
N LEU A 180 12.33 10.94 1.70
CA LEU A 180 11.52 11.09 0.50
C LEU A 180 11.45 12.56 0.08
N ASP A 181 11.14 13.47 0.99
CA ASP A 181 11.12 14.92 0.75
C ASP A 181 12.49 15.45 0.30
N LYS A 182 13.58 14.97 0.90
CA LYS A 182 14.93 15.34 0.49
C LYS A 182 15.24 14.87 -0.92
N ASN A 183 14.84 13.66 -1.29
CA ASN A 183 15.02 13.13 -2.64
C ASN A 183 14.21 13.95 -3.66
N TYR A 184 12.97 14.28 -3.33
CA TYR A 184 12.15 15.18 -4.13
C TYR A 184 12.82 16.54 -4.32
N ARG A 185 13.29 17.19 -3.26
CA ARG A 185 13.97 18.48 -3.32
C ARG A 185 15.23 18.41 -4.18
N LEU A 186 16.03 17.35 -4.05
CA LEU A 186 17.21 17.14 -4.88
C LEU A 186 16.85 16.96 -6.35
N LEU A 187 15.82 16.19 -6.67
CA LEU A 187 15.33 16.01 -8.02
C LEU A 187 14.79 17.31 -8.59
N PHE A 188 13.97 18.00 -7.83
CA PHE A 188 13.41 19.30 -8.17
C PHE A 188 14.51 20.34 -8.47
N TRP A 189 15.54 20.44 -7.61
CA TRP A 189 16.69 21.32 -7.82
C TRP A 189 17.54 20.93 -9.02
N LYS A 190 17.82 19.68 -9.24
CA LYS A 190 18.57 19.21 -10.42
C LYS A 190 17.82 19.49 -11.71
N THR A 191 16.50 19.37 -11.68
CA THR A 191 15.62 19.50 -12.84
C THR A 191 15.33 20.96 -13.18
N LEU A 192 15.13 21.81 -12.19
CA LEU A 192 14.53 23.13 -12.35
C LEU A 192 15.46 24.32 -12.13
N TYR A 193 16.71 24.11 -11.86
CA TYR A 193 17.76 25.12 -11.73
C TYR A 193 17.29 26.47 -11.10
N LYS A 194 17.32 26.61 -9.78
CA LYS A 194 16.97 27.76 -8.93
C LYS A 194 15.48 28.15 -8.94
N PRO A 195 14.66 27.48 -8.17
CA PRO A 195 13.25 27.75 -8.09
C PRO A 195 12.93 29.13 -7.48
N LYS A 196 11.99 29.84 -8.09
CA LYS A 196 11.29 31.00 -7.55
C LYS A 196 9.88 30.55 -7.12
N LYS A 197 9.37 31.14 -6.06
CA LYS A 197 8.15 30.75 -5.31
C LYS A 197 7.01 30.12 -6.11
N LEU A 198 6.55 28.94 -5.69
CA LEU A 198 5.42 28.17 -6.22
C LEU A 198 4.10 28.51 -5.52
N ASP A 199 3.01 28.33 -6.26
CA ASP A 199 1.67 28.31 -5.68
C ASP A 199 1.46 26.98 -4.92
N TYR A 200 0.92 27.04 -3.72
CA TYR A 200 0.79 25.93 -2.78
C TYR A 200 0.13 24.68 -3.40
N ASP A 201 -0.99 24.87 -4.10
CA ASP A 201 -1.77 23.78 -4.65
C ASP A 201 -1.09 23.10 -5.86
N LYS A 202 -0.15 23.77 -6.52
CA LYS A 202 0.60 23.19 -7.64
C LYS A 202 1.80 22.33 -7.24
N GLU A 203 2.37 22.58 -6.07
CA GLU A 203 3.57 21.84 -5.66
C GLU A 203 3.25 20.40 -5.28
N GLU A 204 2.13 20.14 -4.62
CA GLU A 204 1.71 18.78 -4.29
C GLU A 204 1.44 17.95 -5.53
N THR A 205 0.78 18.55 -6.52
CA THR A 205 0.56 17.93 -7.83
C THR A 205 1.88 17.59 -8.52
N ILE A 206 2.85 18.49 -8.47
CA ILE A 206 4.16 18.27 -9.06
C ILE A 206 4.97 17.24 -8.30
N TYR A 207 4.90 17.26 -6.97
CA TYR A 207 5.54 16.28 -6.12
C TYR A 207 5.07 14.86 -6.48
N GLU A 208 3.76 14.65 -6.51
CA GLU A 208 3.19 13.35 -6.87
C GLU A 208 3.62 12.93 -8.28
N ALA A 209 3.54 13.83 -9.27
CA ALA A 209 3.93 13.49 -10.62
C ALA A 209 5.41 13.12 -10.76
N LEU A 210 6.32 13.84 -10.07
CA LEU A 210 7.75 13.54 -10.09
C LEU A 210 8.09 12.23 -9.39
N MET A 211 7.47 11.95 -8.25
CA MET A 211 7.70 10.70 -7.52
C MET A 211 7.22 9.49 -8.33
N ARG A 212 6.05 9.56 -8.95
CA ARG A 212 5.51 8.52 -9.83
C ARG A 212 6.40 8.22 -11.04
N ILE A 213 7.15 9.21 -11.53
CA ILE A 213 8.10 9.02 -12.62
C ILE A 213 9.36 8.31 -12.13
N MET A 214 9.86 8.67 -10.95
CA MET A 214 11.05 8.03 -10.37
C MET A 214 10.82 6.56 -10.14
N GLU A 215 9.66 6.17 -9.63
CA GLU A 215 9.31 4.77 -9.41
C GLU A 215 9.26 3.96 -10.72
N GLN A 216 8.81 4.58 -11.82
CA GLN A 216 8.83 3.90 -13.13
C GLN A 216 10.24 3.61 -13.65
N GLU A 217 11.25 4.43 -13.29
CA GLU A 217 12.63 4.21 -13.67
C GLU A 217 13.31 3.11 -12.83
N ASP A 218 12.89 2.95 -11.56
CA ASP A 218 13.39 1.89 -10.66
C ASP A 218 12.75 0.51 -10.95
N TYR A 219 11.73 0.42 -11.80
CA TYR A 219 11.02 -0.82 -12.14
C TYR A 219 11.80 -1.79 -13.06
N GLU A 220 12.97 -1.44 -13.54
CA GLU A 220 13.91 -2.41 -14.11
C GLU A 220 14.55 -3.22 -12.99
N VAL A 221 13.80 -4.21 -12.49
CA VAL A 221 14.26 -5.15 -11.46
C VAL A 221 15.45 -5.95 -12.00
N PRO A 222 16.66 -5.72 -11.49
CA PRO A 222 17.75 -6.64 -11.78
C PRO A 222 17.60 -7.87 -10.87
N ASN A 223 17.33 -9.01 -11.47
CA ASN A 223 17.59 -10.32 -10.88
C ASN A 223 16.80 -10.74 -9.63
N GLU A 224 15.49 -10.71 -9.65
CA GLU A 224 14.74 -11.73 -8.91
C GLU A 224 15.04 -13.05 -9.64
N ILE A 225 15.97 -13.81 -9.09
CA ILE A 225 16.41 -15.09 -9.68
C ILE A 225 15.17 -15.98 -9.80
N SER A 226 14.71 -16.18 -11.04
CA SER A 226 13.72 -17.22 -11.31
C SER A 226 14.38 -18.57 -10.99
N VAL A 227 13.94 -19.19 -9.90
CA VAL A 227 14.34 -20.57 -9.54
C VAL A 227 13.66 -21.57 -10.48
N SER A 228 13.61 -21.27 -11.78
CA SER A 228 12.86 -22.02 -12.78
C SER A 228 13.45 -23.39 -13.15
N SER A 229 14.56 -23.82 -12.51
CA SER A 229 15.21 -25.08 -12.87
C SER A 229 15.60 -26.01 -11.70
N LYS A 230 15.32 -25.62 -10.45
CA LYS A 230 15.60 -26.47 -9.27
C LYS A 230 14.33 -27.14 -8.77
N VAL A 231 14.44 -28.42 -8.42
CA VAL A 231 13.37 -29.12 -7.69
C VAL A 231 13.11 -28.33 -6.41
N LEU A 232 11.87 -27.89 -6.22
CA LEU A 232 11.46 -27.17 -5.01
C LEU A 232 11.36 -28.21 -3.87
N ASP A 233 12.35 -28.21 -3.00
CA ASP A 233 12.38 -29.01 -1.78
C ASP A 233 12.56 -28.11 -0.55
N GLU A 234 12.58 -28.72 0.62
CA GLU A 234 12.77 -27.99 1.88
C GLU A 234 14.08 -27.18 1.92
N ASN A 235 15.17 -27.72 1.36
CA ASN A 235 16.47 -27.05 1.40
C ASN A 235 16.46 -25.81 0.49
N ALA A 236 15.83 -25.91 -0.69
CA ALA A 236 15.64 -24.79 -1.60
C ALA A 236 14.77 -23.71 -0.95
N LEU A 237 13.66 -24.11 -0.30
CA LEU A 237 12.78 -23.16 0.41
C LEU A 237 13.49 -22.50 1.60
N ARG A 238 14.29 -23.24 2.36
CA ARG A 238 15.11 -22.72 3.47
C ARG A 238 16.13 -21.70 2.95
N SER A 239 16.82 -22.02 1.84
CA SER A 239 17.75 -21.10 1.22
C SER A 239 17.09 -19.77 0.84
N CYS A 240 15.88 -19.83 0.24
CA CYS A 240 15.11 -18.62 -0.06
C CYS A 240 14.73 -17.82 1.20
N ALA A 241 14.31 -18.48 2.28
CA ALA A 241 13.98 -17.81 3.53
C ALA A 241 15.20 -17.14 4.19
N ASP A 242 16.41 -17.68 3.96
CA ASP A 242 17.66 -17.20 4.56
C ASP A 242 18.31 -16.06 3.75
N GLU A 243 17.83 -15.75 2.54
CA GLU A 243 18.35 -14.62 1.76
C GLU A 243 18.16 -13.29 2.52
N SER A 244 19.18 -12.41 2.39
CA SER A 244 19.12 -11.08 3.00
C SER A 244 18.07 -10.19 2.34
N LEU A 245 17.51 -9.28 3.12
CA LEU A 245 16.65 -8.22 2.58
C LEU A 245 17.50 -7.11 1.96
N ASN A 246 17.04 -6.57 0.83
CA ASN A 246 17.59 -5.34 0.26
C ASN A 246 16.87 -4.11 0.83
N VAL A 247 17.47 -2.95 0.64
CA VAL A 247 16.84 -1.66 0.95
C VAL A 247 15.67 -1.44 -0.01
N LEU A 248 14.53 -1.03 0.52
CA LEU A 248 13.37 -0.67 -0.27
C LEU A 248 13.56 0.70 -0.95
N SER A 249 12.73 0.99 -1.94
CA SER A 249 12.67 2.35 -2.51
C SER A 249 12.23 3.35 -1.43
N PRO A 250 12.63 4.63 -1.52
CA PRO A 250 12.16 5.65 -0.59
C PRO A 250 10.64 5.81 -0.56
N VAL A 251 9.94 5.50 -1.65
CA VAL A 251 8.48 5.56 -1.73
C VAL A 251 7.86 4.40 -0.94
N ASN A 252 8.39 3.18 -1.08
CA ASN A 252 7.94 2.04 -0.30
C ASN A 252 8.29 2.17 1.19
N GLU A 253 9.46 2.73 1.52
CA GLU A 253 9.81 3.08 2.92
C GLU A 253 8.83 4.10 3.53
N ALA A 254 8.21 4.94 2.69
CA ALA A 254 7.20 5.92 3.10
C ALA A 254 5.76 5.38 3.04
N SER A 255 5.56 4.09 2.77
CA SER A 255 4.23 3.47 2.71
C SER A 255 3.59 3.38 4.09
N ILE A 256 2.29 3.71 4.16
CA ILE A 256 1.49 3.59 5.38
C ILE A 256 1.15 2.12 5.62
N ALA A 257 1.60 1.58 6.77
CA ALA A 257 1.10 0.33 7.30
C ALA A 257 0.35 0.61 8.61
N PHE A 258 -0.70 -0.17 8.87
CA PHE A 258 -1.52 0.02 10.05
C PHE A 258 -2.22 -1.27 10.49
N VAL A 259 -2.69 -1.29 11.73
CA VAL A 259 -3.61 -2.29 12.27
C VAL A 259 -4.96 -1.63 12.46
N TRP A 260 -6.01 -2.26 11.96
CA TRP A 260 -7.36 -2.08 12.50
C TRP A 260 -7.55 -3.12 13.61
N GLU A 261 -8.04 -2.68 14.77
CA GLU A 261 -8.40 -3.61 15.85
C GLU A 261 -9.70 -3.23 16.56
N HIS A 262 -10.44 -4.25 16.96
CA HIS A 262 -11.62 -4.13 17.81
C HIS A 262 -11.73 -5.37 18.71
N ASN A 263 -11.68 -5.15 20.03
CA ASN A 263 -11.58 -6.23 21.02
C ASN A 263 -10.35 -7.12 20.75
N GLU A 264 -10.57 -8.42 20.53
CA GLU A 264 -9.51 -9.38 20.19
C GLU A 264 -9.23 -9.52 18.70
N HIS A 265 -10.09 -8.93 17.85
CA HIS A 265 -9.95 -8.98 16.41
C HIS A 265 -8.98 -7.93 15.89
N LYS A 266 -8.10 -8.33 14.96
CA LYS A 266 -7.06 -7.48 14.39
C LYS A 266 -6.82 -7.83 12.93
N ILE A 267 -6.67 -6.80 12.09
CA ILE A 267 -6.25 -6.96 10.69
C ILE A 267 -5.01 -6.10 10.47
N LEU A 268 -3.97 -6.69 9.90
CA LEU A 268 -2.73 -6.00 9.56
C LEU A 268 -2.72 -5.63 8.07
N PHE A 269 -2.65 -4.34 7.79
CA PHE A 269 -2.48 -3.78 6.44
C PHE A 269 -1.05 -3.31 6.29
N MET A 270 -0.30 -3.94 5.40
CA MET A 270 1.14 -3.66 5.25
C MET A 270 1.44 -2.60 4.18
N GLY A 271 0.50 -2.30 3.26
CA GLY A 271 0.86 -1.55 2.05
C GLY A 271 2.08 -2.17 1.38
N ASP A 272 3.10 -1.35 1.10
CA ASP A 272 4.41 -1.78 0.61
C ASP A 272 5.55 -1.48 1.62
N ALA A 273 5.15 -1.27 2.88
CA ALA A 273 6.01 -0.84 3.96
C ALA A 273 7.16 -1.80 4.28
N ASN A 274 8.22 -1.26 4.86
CA ASN A 274 9.37 -1.98 5.34
C ASN A 274 8.97 -2.97 6.46
N PRO A 275 9.16 -4.29 6.27
CA PRO A 275 8.73 -5.30 7.22
C PRO A 275 9.48 -5.25 8.56
N GLN A 276 10.71 -4.72 8.59
CA GLN A 276 11.50 -4.57 9.81
C GLN A 276 10.95 -3.42 10.67
N GLN A 277 10.68 -2.26 10.06
CA GLN A 277 10.04 -1.14 10.78
C GLN A 277 8.68 -1.53 11.35
N VAL A 278 7.87 -2.23 10.56
CA VAL A 278 6.57 -2.71 11.02
C VAL A 278 6.72 -3.69 12.19
N ALA A 279 7.68 -4.62 12.12
CA ALA A 279 7.94 -5.57 13.20
C ALA A 279 8.36 -4.88 14.50
N GLU A 280 9.26 -3.90 14.43
CA GLU A 280 9.70 -3.10 15.58
C GLU A 280 8.54 -2.34 16.21
N LYS A 281 7.71 -1.67 15.40
CA LYS A 281 6.56 -0.93 15.91
C LYS A 281 5.48 -1.84 16.50
N LEU A 282 5.20 -2.99 15.88
CA LEU A 282 4.30 -4.01 16.44
C LEU A 282 4.82 -4.54 17.79
N ALA A 283 6.12 -4.78 17.90
CA ALA A 283 6.73 -5.23 19.16
C ALA A 283 6.54 -4.22 20.28
N ASP A 284 6.65 -2.92 19.98
CA ASP A 284 6.43 -1.83 20.94
C ASP A 284 4.95 -1.66 21.31
N VAL A 285 4.06 -1.54 20.30
CA VAL A 285 2.62 -1.37 20.51
C VAL A 285 2.02 -2.52 21.32
N TYR A 286 2.42 -3.75 21.02
CA TYR A 286 1.90 -4.97 21.67
C TYR A 286 2.93 -5.60 22.63
N LYS A 287 3.76 -4.79 23.30
CA LYS A 287 4.84 -5.28 24.18
C LYS A 287 4.37 -6.24 25.27
N GLU A 288 3.16 -6.05 25.80
CA GLU A 288 2.56 -6.86 26.86
C GLU A 288 1.86 -8.14 26.32
N TYR A 289 1.75 -8.29 25.01
CA TYR A 289 1.11 -9.47 24.39
C TYR A 289 2.13 -10.57 24.13
N PRO A 290 1.70 -11.85 24.25
CA PRO A 290 2.54 -12.95 23.80
C PRO A 290 2.87 -12.85 22.31
N LYS A 291 4.04 -13.35 21.93
CA LYS A 291 4.49 -13.37 20.54
C LYS A 291 4.42 -14.79 19.98
N PRO A 292 4.08 -14.94 18.69
CA PRO A 292 3.62 -13.90 17.79
C PRO A 292 2.21 -13.39 18.17
N ILE A 293 1.93 -12.13 17.81
CA ILE A 293 0.59 -11.55 17.89
C ILE A 293 -0.25 -12.17 16.78
N LEU A 294 -1.45 -12.66 17.13
CA LEU A 294 -2.36 -13.25 16.16
C LEU A 294 -3.26 -12.18 15.54
N PHE A 295 -3.33 -12.22 14.22
CA PHE A 295 -4.21 -11.41 13.40
C PHE A 295 -5.26 -12.28 12.72
N ASP A 296 -6.47 -11.77 12.53
CA ASP A 296 -7.51 -12.43 11.75
C ASP A 296 -7.10 -12.52 10.27
N ALA A 297 -6.45 -11.46 9.78
CA ALA A 297 -5.90 -11.39 8.42
C ALA A 297 -4.65 -10.52 8.37
N ILE A 298 -3.70 -10.88 7.50
CA ILE A 298 -2.52 -10.09 7.17
C ILE A 298 -2.50 -9.87 5.66
N LYS A 299 -2.61 -8.60 5.21
CA LYS A 299 -2.24 -8.23 3.84
C LYS A 299 -0.73 -8.20 3.73
N VAL A 300 -0.17 -9.05 2.89
CA VAL A 300 1.28 -9.18 2.68
C VAL A 300 1.82 -7.92 2.02
N SER A 301 2.93 -7.39 2.53
CA SER A 301 3.56 -6.19 1.97
C SER A 301 4.00 -6.40 0.52
N HIS A 302 3.93 -5.36 -0.29
CA HIS A 302 4.51 -5.22 -1.63
C HIS A 302 4.27 -6.46 -2.52
N HIS A 303 3.01 -6.93 -2.55
CA HIS A 303 2.54 -8.09 -3.32
C HIS A 303 3.35 -9.38 -3.09
N GLY A 304 4.06 -9.50 -1.97
CA GLY A 304 4.94 -10.62 -1.68
C GLY A 304 6.28 -10.56 -2.42
N SER A 305 6.85 -9.38 -2.66
CA SER A 305 8.19 -9.23 -3.21
C SER A 305 9.26 -9.90 -2.32
N ALA A 306 10.45 -10.15 -2.85
CA ALA A 306 11.51 -10.86 -2.12
C ALA A 306 11.91 -10.19 -0.80
N HIS A 307 11.65 -8.90 -0.67
CA HIS A 307 12.05 -8.07 0.47
C HIS A 307 10.89 -7.61 1.36
N SER A 308 9.66 -8.06 1.07
CA SER A 308 8.43 -7.60 1.72
C SER A 308 8.10 -8.27 3.06
N ILE A 309 8.75 -9.38 3.36
CA ILE A 309 8.58 -10.14 4.59
C ILE A 309 9.94 -10.39 5.23
N SER A 310 10.11 -10.06 6.50
CA SER A 310 11.32 -10.36 7.28
C SER A 310 11.07 -11.53 8.25
N LYS A 311 12.14 -12.16 8.71
CA LYS A 311 12.04 -13.19 9.76
C LYS A 311 11.58 -12.58 11.09
N GLU A 312 11.97 -11.36 11.34
CA GLU A 312 11.56 -10.58 12.51
C GLU A 312 10.04 -10.38 12.48
N LEU A 313 9.49 -9.95 11.33
CA LEU A 313 8.03 -9.75 11.20
C LEU A 313 7.25 -11.02 11.51
N VAL A 314 7.61 -12.16 10.90
CA VAL A 314 6.89 -13.43 11.12
C VAL A 314 7.14 -14.02 12.52
N SER A 315 8.13 -13.54 13.27
CA SER A 315 8.32 -13.87 14.68
C SER A 315 7.45 -13.04 15.62
N ILE A 316 6.96 -11.87 15.14
CA ILE A 316 6.14 -10.92 15.91
C ILE A 316 4.66 -11.03 15.55
N ALA A 317 4.33 -11.30 14.29
CA ALA A 317 2.97 -11.35 13.76
C ALA A 317 2.70 -12.65 13.01
N ASP A 318 1.56 -13.28 13.25
CA ASP A 318 1.11 -14.49 12.55
C ASP A 318 -0.40 -14.45 12.30
N SER A 319 -0.87 -15.20 11.30
CA SER A 319 -2.27 -15.32 10.95
C SER A 319 -2.57 -16.66 10.29
N GLU A 320 -3.80 -17.15 10.42
CA GLU A 320 -4.30 -18.22 9.57
C GLU A 320 -4.50 -17.75 8.12
N HIS A 321 -4.65 -16.45 7.88
CA HIS A 321 -5.03 -15.90 6.58
C HIS A 321 -4.06 -14.80 6.12
N TYR A 322 -3.20 -15.15 5.19
CA TYR A 322 -2.31 -14.22 4.49
C TYR A 322 -2.88 -13.87 3.13
N PHE A 323 -3.11 -12.60 2.85
CA PHE A 323 -3.62 -12.09 1.58
C PHE A 323 -2.50 -11.52 0.74
N VAL A 324 -2.25 -12.13 -0.41
CA VAL A 324 -1.32 -11.67 -1.42
C VAL A 324 -2.14 -11.05 -2.55
N THR A 325 -2.07 -9.75 -2.65
CA THR A 325 -2.82 -8.94 -3.61
C THR A 325 -1.95 -8.55 -4.78
N GLY A 326 -2.51 -8.36 -5.96
CA GLY A 326 -1.79 -7.88 -7.12
C GLY A 326 -0.62 -8.78 -7.54
N GLY A 327 0.48 -8.14 -7.85
CA GLY A 327 1.72 -8.79 -8.23
C GLY A 327 1.91 -8.96 -9.74
N ALA A 328 3.14 -9.22 -10.13
CA ALA A 328 3.57 -9.51 -11.49
C ALA A 328 4.00 -10.98 -11.62
N SER A 329 4.62 -11.36 -12.73
CA SER A 329 5.12 -12.72 -12.94
C SER A 329 6.10 -13.20 -11.85
N VAL A 330 6.80 -12.29 -11.20
CA VAL A 330 7.81 -12.57 -10.16
C VAL A 330 7.30 -12.37 -8.72
N ARG A 331 6.06 -11.90 -8.55
CA ARG A 331 5.44 -11.66 -7.23
C ARG A 331 4.14 -12.42 -7.10
N PRO A 332 3.90 -13.12 -5.97
CA PRO A 332 4.81 -13.27 -4.82
C PRO A 332 6.04 -14.11 -5.16
N SER A 333 7.11 -13.87 -4.41
CA SER A 333 8.40 -14.55 -4.56
C SER A 333 8.52 -15.77 -3.63
N TYR A 334 9.45 -16.69 -3.94
CA TYR A 334 9.78 -17.79 -3.03
C TYR A 334 10.32 -17.27 -1.69
N GLN A 335 11.10 -16.18 -1.69
CA GLN A 335 11.70 -15.62 -0.49
C GLN A 335 10.63 -15.16 0.53
N ALA A 336 9.65 -14.39 0.07
CA ALA A 336 8.57 -13.92 0.93
C ALA A 336 7.72 -15.07 1.47
N LEU A 337 7.27 -15.96 0.58
CA LEU A 337 6.44 -17.10 0.98
C LEU A 337 7.21 -18.09 1.87
N ALA A 338 8.48 -18.35 1.58
CA ALA A 338 9.31 -19.21 2.41
C ALA A 338 9.42 -18.70 3.85
N ARG A 339 9.61 -17.40 4.06
CA ARG A 339 9.66 -16.81 5.41
C ARG A 339 8.36 -17.00 6.17
N ILE A 340 7.21 -16.84 5.50
CA ILE A 340 5.91 -17.08 6.11
C ILE A 340 5.73 -18.58 6.43
N LEU A 341 5.94 -19.45 5.44
CA LEU A 341 5.60 -20.86 5.53
C LEU A 341 6.52 -21.64 6.47
N MET A 342 7.81 -21.27 6.55
CA MET A 342 8.79 -21.94 7.39
C MET A 342 8.89 -21.38 8.82
N ALA A 343 8.26 -20.25 9.11
CA ALA A 343 8.13 -19.77 10.49
C ALA A 343 7.41 -20.82 11.34
N PRO A 344 7.82 -21.03 12.60
CA PRO A 344 7.10 -21.94 13.48
C PRO A 344 5.61 -21.60 13.54
N LEU A 345 4.76 -22.60 13.39
CA LEU A 345 3.32 -22.39 13.48
C LEU A 345 2.95 -21.99 14.91
N THR A 346 2.16 -20.94 15.05
CA THR A 346 1.73 -20.48 16.38
C THR A 346 0.89 -21.53 17.07
N LYS A 347 1.13 -21.72 18.37
CA LYS A 347 0.43 -22.72 19.17
C LYS A 347 -1.09 -22.54 19.10
N GLY A 348 -1.79 -23.58 18.67
CA GLY A 348 -3.25 -23.57 18.49
C GLY A 348 -3.72 -23.21 17.10
N MET A 349 -2.84 -22.69 16.24
CA MET A 349 -3.14 -22.45 14.84
C MET A 349 -3.05 -23.76 14.05
N PRO A 350 -4.06 -24.14 13.28
CA PRO A 350 -4.06 -25.41 12.55
C PRO A 350 -3.20 -25.39 11.30
N TYR A 351 -3.17 -24.26 10.59
CA TYR A 351 -2.44 -24.09 9.31
C TYR A 351 -2.35 -22.60 8.96
N ARG A 352 -1.58 -22.27 7.92
CA ARG A 352 -1.60 -20.97 7.24
C ARG A 352 -2.21 -21.12 5.85
N GLU A 353 -3.16 -20.25 5.52
CA GLU A 353 -3.78 -20.16 4.21
C GLU A 353 -3.24 -18.93 3.47
N ILE A 354 -2.51 -19.17 2.37
CA ILE A 354 -2.07 -18.11 1.48
C ILE A 354 -3.16 -17.88 0.44
N ARG A 355 -3.88 -16.80 0.56
CA ARG A 355 -4.94 -16.38 -0.35
C ARG A 355 -4.38 -15.41 -1.37
N TYR A 356 -4.69 -15.60 -2.63
CA TYR A 356 -4.22 -14.70 -3.67
C TYR A 356 -5.33 -14.38 -4.67
N ASN A 357 -5.30 -13.15 -5.20
CA ASN A 357 -6.20 -12.70 -6.26
C ASN A 357 -5.57 -12.78 -7.66
N ARG A 358 -4.24 -12.93 -7.75
CA ARG A 358 -3.51 -13.14 -8.99
C ARG A 358 -2.41 -14.19 -8.81
N GLY A 359 -2.49 -15.27 -9.57
CA GLY A 359 -1.54 -16.38 -9.49
C GLY A 359 -0.27 -16.17 -10.31
N ASN A 360 0.78 -16.88 -9.92
CA ASN A 360 2.03 -16.99 -10.66
C ASN A 360 2.63 -18.41 -10.51
N ASP A 361 3.79 -18.66 -11.15
CA ASP A 361 4.45 -19.97 -11.11
C ASP A 361 4.94 -20.36 -9.71
N VAL A 362 5.27 -19.40 -8.85
CA VAL A 362 5.70 -19.64 -7.46
C VAL A 362 4.56 -20.24 -6.64
N LEU A 363 3.38 -19.63 -6.71
CA LEU A 363 2.18 -20.15 -6.04
C LEU A 363 1.79 -21.54 -6.55
N ASN A 364 1.79 -21.73 -7.88
CA ASN A 364 1.51 -23.02 -8.50
C ASN A 364 2.54 -24.11 -8.07
N SER A 365 3.83 -23.75 -8.02
CA SER A 365 4.86 -24.66 -7.56
C SER A 365 4.68 -25.07 -6.10
N LEU A 366 4.40 -24.12 -5.20
CA LEU A 366 4.15 -24.40 -3.78
C LEU A 366 2.87 -25.19 -3.58
N ASP A 367 1.83 -24.92 -4.37
CA ASP A 367 0.56 -25.65 -4.27
C ASP A 367 0.68 -27.12 -4.66
N ASN A 368 1.58 -27.44 -5.60
CA ASN A 368 1.85 -28.82 -6.05
C ASN A 368 2.77 -29.62 -5.08
N GLN A 369 3.25 -29.03 -3.96
CA GLN A 369 4.19 -29.67 -3.05
C GLN A 369 3.48 -30.27 -1.81
N GLU A 370 2.79 -31.40 -1.98
CA GLU A 370 2.03 -32.04 -0.91
C GLU A 370 2.87 -32.40 0.33
N SER A 371 4.14 -32.74 0.15
CA SER A 371 5.06 -33.02 1.27
C SER A 371 5.37 -31.78 2.10
N LEU A 372 5.57 -30.62 1.44
CA LEU A 372 5.81 -29.34 2.11
C LEU A 372 4.53 -28.82 2.77
N LYS A 373 3.37 -28.93 2.10
CA LYS A 373 2.07 -28.58 2.69
C LYS A 373 1.83 -29.30 4.02
N LYS A 374 2.04 -30.62 4.03
CA LYS A 374 1.89 -31.42 5.26
C LYS A 374 2.91 -31.05 6.34
N LYS A 375 4.16 -30.80 5.94
CA LYS A 375 5.24 -30.50 6.87
C LYS A 375 5.09 -29.13 7.53
N PHE A 376 4.77 -28.10 6.72
CA PHE A 376 4.69 -26.70 7.16
C PHE A 376 3.25 -26.22 7.40
N HIS A 377 2.27 -27.13 7.31
CA HIS A 377 0.85 -26.87 7.58
C HIS A 377 0.32 -25.63 6.84
N TYR A 378 0.38 -25.66 5.51
CA TYR A 378 -0.14 -24.57 4.70
C TYR A 378 -1.06 -25.04 3.56
N SER A 379 -1.86 -24.11 3.06
CA SER A 379 -2.62 -24.23 1.81
C SER A 379 -2.46 -22.97 0.95
N ILE A 380 -2.59 -23.14 -0.36
CA ILE A 380 -2.55 -22.05 -1.33
C ILE A 380 -3.93 -21.98 -1.98
N VAL A 381 -4.61 -20.83 -1.88
CA VAL A 381 -6.01 -20.70 -2.32
C VAL A 381 -6.19 -19.46 -3.19
N GLY A 382 -6.51 -19.70 -4.47
CA GLY A 382 -6.81 -18.62 -5.41
C GLY A 382 -8.26 -18.13 -5.33
N ASN A 383 -8.45 -16.84 -5.64
CA ASN A 383 -9.77 -16.21 -5.75
C ASN A 383 -10.63 -16.26 -4.47
N LYS A 384 -10.01 -16.46 -3.30
CA LYS A 384 -10.66 -16.36 -2.00
C LYS A 384 -10.32 -15.00 -1.39
N ASN A 385 -11.00 -13.97 -1.86
CA ASN A 385 -10.63 -12.58 -1.67
C ASN A 385 -11.30 -11.91 -0.46
N GLU A 386 -12.06 -12.67 0.33
CA GLU A 386 -12.86 -12.14 1.43
C GLU A 386 -12.59 -12.91 2.73
N TYR A 387 -12.66 -12.18 3.84
CA TYR A 387 -12.67 -12.71 5.19
C TYR A 387 -13.66 -11.92 6.03
N GLU A 388 -14.59 -12.60 6.68
CA GLU A 388 -15.64 -11.96 7.46
C GLU A 388 -15.87 -12.66 8.79
N VAL A 389 -16.23 -11.87 9.79
CA VAL A 389 -16.51 -12.34 11.15
C VAL A 389 -17.69 -11.56 11.73
N SER A 390 -18.59 -12.31 12.43
CA SER A 390 -19.64 -11.74 13.27
C SER A 390 -19.41 -12.13 14.72
N TYR A 391 -19.42 -11.18 15.67
CA TYR A 391 -19.14 -11.40 17.09
C TYR A 391 -19.81 -10.36 18.00
#